data_2491494625fe4c70d10864bc366eedd0
#
_entry.id   2491494625fe4c70d10864bc366eedd0
#
_cell.length_a   1.000
_cell.length_b   1.000
_cell.length_c   1.000
_cell.angle_alpha   90.00
_cell.angle_beta   90.00
_cell.angle_gamma   90.00
#
_symmetry.space_group_name_H-M   'P 1'
#
loop_
_entity.id
_entity.type
_entity.pdbx_description
1 polymer ?
#
loop_
_entity_poly.entity_id
_entity_poly.type
_entity_poly.pdbx_seq_one_letter_code
_entity_poly.pdbx_strand_id
1 'polypeptide(L)'
;MTLELSKLKAGQRFAPGCLNKTLSAMQVDFHPDATIELSDSAEWYAERSSRAARNFLVAVDVAVAPIMDDPKRFLSIDDRHQSCSVIKFPFQIVFRVNDDRIVVIAVAHAKRRPGYCCGR
;
A
#
# COMPACT_ATOMS: atom_id res chain seq x y z
N MET A 1 -9.29 1.66 -16.26
CA MET A 1 -9.26 1.54 -14.86
C MET A 1 -8.33 0.50 -14.36
N THR A 2 -8.60 -0.72 -14.64
CA THR A 2 -7.69 -1.74 -14.23
C THR A 2 -6.33 -1.53 -14.80
N LEU A 3 -6.26 -0.91 -15.92
CA LEU A 3 -4.97 -0.63 -16.50
C LEU A 3 -4.14 0.23 -15.62
N GLU A 4 -4.80 1.15 -15.01
CA GLU A 4 -4.13 2.02 -14.10
C GLU A 4 -3.54 1.23 -13.00
N LEU A 5 -4.30 0.31 -12.53
CA LEU A 5 -3.87 -0.52 -11.45
C LEU A 5 -2.63 -1.28 -11.85
N SER A 6 -2.62 -1.80 -13.05
CA SER A 6 -1.45 -2.50 -13.51
C SER A 6 -0.24 -1.62 -13.54
N LYS A 7 -0.45 -0.41 -13.93
CA LYS A 7 0.65 0.49 -13.97
C LYS A 7 1.16 0.80 -12.61
N LEU A 8 0.27 0.95 -11.68
CA LEU A 8 0.67 1.20 -10.34
C LEU A 8 1.61 0.14 -9.87
N LYS A 9 1.26 -1.09 -10.20
CA LYS A 9 2.05 -2.15 -9.77
C LYS A 9 3.45 -2.07 -10.28
N ALA A 10 3.64 -1.53 -11.41
CA ALA A 10 4.96 -1.41 -11.92
C ALA A 10 5.80 -0.49 -11.05
N GLY A 11 5.16 0.12 -10.10
CA GLY A 11 5.92 0.88 -9.15
C GLY A 11 6.28 2.25 -9.63
N GLN A 12 6.33 2.41 -10.88
CA GLN A 12 6.70 3.67 -11.35
C GLN A 12 5.63 4.67 -11.22
N ARG A 13 4.44 4.19 -11.06
CA ARG A 13 3.33 5.08 -10.98
C ARG A 13 3.41 5.96 -9.82
N PHE A 14 3.92 5.43 -8.77
CA PHE A 14 4.13 6.28 -7.65
C PHE A 14 5.30 7.15 -7.97
N ALA A 15 6.18 6.61 -8.72
CA ALA A 15 7.38 7.28 -9.01
C ALA A 15 7.20 8.62 -9.64
N PRO A 16 6.33 8.77 -10.61
CA PRO A 16 6.24 10.06 -11.25
C PRO A 16 6.01 11.16 -10.25
N GLY A 17 5.10 10.92 -9.38
CA GLY A 17 4.81 11.92 -8.40
C GLY A 17 5.94 12.10 -7.44
N CYS A 18 6.78 11.13 -7.36
CA CYS A 18 7.84 11.16 -6.40
C CYS A 18 9.18 11.47 -6.98
N LEU A 19 9.22 11.77 -8.22
CA LEU A 19 10.49 12.02 -8.83
C LEU A 19 11.35 12.93 -8.06
N ASN A 20 10.78 13.97 -7.63
CA ASN A 20 11.55 14.95 -6.96
C ASN A 20 12.02 14.48 -5.64
N LYS A 21 11.42 13.46 -5.16
CA LYS A 21 11.81 13.01 -3.87
C LYS A 21 12.78 11.92 -3.90
N THR A 22 13.14 11.48 -5.05
CA THR A 22 14.04 10.36 -5.14
C THR A 22 15.34 10.61 -4.43
N LEU A 23 15.64 11.84 -4.21
CA LEU A 23 16.89 12.17 -3.54
C LEU A 23 16.88 11.70 -2.11
N SER A 24 15.74 11.74 -1.48
CA SER A 24 15.70 11.38 -0.07
C SER A 24 14.63 10.37 0.24
N ALA A 25 13.65 10.23 -0.62
CA ALA A 25 12.56 9.33 -0.33
C ALA A 25 12.99 7.89 -0.50
N MET A 26 12.45 7.02 0.31
CA MET A 26 12.69 5.61 0.18
C MET A 26 11.87 5.05 -0.98
N GLN A 27 12.35 3.98 -1.54
CA GLN A 27 11.66 3.32 -2.62
C GLN A 27 10.61 2.38 -2.05
N VAL A 28 9.45 2.32 -2.70
CA VAL A 28 8.37 1.45 -2.23
C VAL A 28 8.13 0.35 -3.24
N ASP A 29 8.16 -0.89 -2.75
CA ASP A 29 7.84 -2.05 -3.56
C ASP A 29 6.65 -2.74 -2.93
N PHE A 30 5.86 -3.41 -3.76
CA PHE A 30 4.73 -4.19 -3.27
C PHE A 30 5.04 -5.68 -3.45
N HIS A 31 4.86 -6.43 -2.38
CA HIS A 31 4.94 -7.88 -2.48
C HIS A 31 3.85 -8.34 -3.46
N PRO A 32 4.09 -9.36 -4.26
CA PRO A 32 3.09 -9.83 -5.22
C PRO A 32 1.72 -10.10 -4.61
N ASP A 33 1.70 -10.68 -3.43
CA ASP A 33 0.44 -10.95 -2.76
C ASP A 33 -0.27 -9.67 -2.34
N ALA A 34 0.49 -8.66 -1.97
CA ALA A 34 -0.10 -7.37 -1.63
C ALA A 34 -0.72 -6.73 -2.87
N THR A 35 -0.07 -6.87 -4.00
CA THR A 35 -0.60 -6.36 -5.25
C THR A 35 -1.92 -7.03 -5.60
N ILE A 36 -1.99 -8.33 -5.39
CA ILE A 36 -3.22 -9.07 -5.64
C ILE A 36 -4.32 -8.61 -4.71
N GLU A 37 -4.00 -8.42 -3.44
CA GLU A 37 -4.98 -7.95 -2.47
C GLU A 37 -5.51 -6.57 -2.83
N LEU A 38 -4.62 -5.71 -3.27
CA LEU A 38 -5.02 -4.38 -3.68
C LEU A 38 -5.95 -4.45 -4.90
N SER A 39 -5.56 -5.26 -5.85
CA SER A 39 -6.32 -5.41 -7.08
C SER A 39 -7.69 -6.00 -6.81
N ASP A 40 -7.76 -7.04 -6.02
CA ASP A 40 -9.03 -7.69 -5.69
C ASP A 40 -9.96 -6.74 -4.94
N SER A 41 -9.40 -5.97 -4.03
CA SER A 41 -10.20 -5.04 -3.25
C SER A 41 -10.73 -3.92 -4.13
N ALA A 42 -9.89 -3.40 -5.02
CA ALA A 42 -10.34 -2.36 -5.93
C ALA A 42 -11.44 -2.88 -6.85
N GLU A 43 -11.33 -4.13 -7.26
CA GLU A 43 -12.31 -4.73 -8.12
C GLU A 43 -13.64 -4.89 -7.40
N TRP A 44 -13.58 -5.27 -6.14
CA TRP A 44 -14.77 -5.40 -5.32
C TRP A 44 -15.51 -4.07 -5.24
N TYR A 45 -14.78 -2.97 -5.05
CA TYR A 45 -15.40 -1.66 -5.03
C TYR A 45 -15.92 -1.27 -6.40
N ALA A 46 -15.19 -1.62 -7.45
CA ALA A 46 -15.59 -1.26 -8.81
C ALA A 46 -16.92 -1.90 -9.22
N GLU A 47 -17.18 -3.09 -8.68
CA GLU A 47 -18.44 -3.75 -8.96
C GLU A 47 -19.62 -2.97 -8.38
N ARG A 48 -19.36 -2.17 -7.40
CA ARG A 48 -20.41 -1.37 -6.76
C ARG A 48 -20.45 0.05 -7.30
N SER A 49 -19.27 0.61 -7.57
CA SER A 49 -19.19 1.98 -8.06
C SER A 49 -17.77 2.24 -8.52
N SER A 50 -17.63 2.71 -9.74
CA SER A 50 -16.29 3.03 -10.22
C SER A 50 -15.68 4.16 -9.42
N ARG A 51 -16.52 5.05 -8.89
CA ARG A 51 -16.01 6.11 -8.04
C ARG A 51 -15.45 5.55 -6.74
N ALA A 52 -16.11 4.54 -6.18
CA ALA A 52 -15.64 3.93 -4.94
C ALA A 52 -14.28 3.29 -5.17
N ALA A 53 -14.11 2.61 -6.29
CA ALA A 53 -12.83 1.99 -6.60
C ALA A 53 -11.74 3.03 -6.73
N ARG A 54 -12.04 4.12 -7.38
CA ARG A 54 -11.06 5.19 -7.55
C ARG A 54 -10.71 5.80 -6.21
N ASN A 55 -11.71 6.04 -5.38
CA ASN A 55 -11.47 6.60 -4.06
C ASN A 55 -10.61 5.68 -3.21
N PHE A 56 -10.84 4.39 -3.32
CA PHE A 56 -10.05 3.42 -2.58
C PHE A 56 -8.58 3.48 -3.02
N LEU A 57 -8.34 3.51 -4.31
CA LEU A 57 -6.96 3.55 -4.81
C LEU A 57 -6.27 4.84 -4.42
N VAL A 58 -6.99 5.94 -4.45
CA VAL A 58 -6.43 7.22 -4.02
C VAL A 58 -6.13 7.18 -2.52
N ALA A 59 -7.01 6.57 -1.74
CA ALA A 59 -6.80 6.50 -0.30
C ALA A 59 -5.57 5.67 0.03
N VAL A 60 -5.34 4.59 -0.71
CA VAL A 60 -4.15 3.77 -0.52
C VAL A 60 -2.90 4.59 -0.86
N ASP A 61 -2.97 5.31 -1.95
CA ASP A 61 -1.84 6.13 -2.37
C ASP A 61 -1.53 7.20 -1.32
N VAL A 62 -2.55 7.83 -0.79
CA VAL A 62 -2.38 8.83 0.25
C VAL A 62 -1.80 8.21 1.51
N ALA A 63 -2.17 6.97 1.81
CA ALA A 63 -1.65 6.30 3.00
C ALA A 63 -0.17 5.93 2.84
N VAL A 64 0.24 5.63 1.63
CA VAL A 64 1.62 5.22 1.38
C VAL A 64 2.58 6.41 1.44
N ALA A 65 2.13 7.58 1.04
CA ALA A 65 3.00 8.73 0.97
C ALA A 65 3.74 9.04 2.28
N PRO A 66 3.06 9.11 3.43
CA PRO A 66 3.79 9.39 4.67
C PRO A 66 4.67 8.23 5.11
N ILE A 67 4.41 7.02 4.64
CA ILE A 67 5.30 5.91 4.95
C ILE A 67 6.64 6.15 4.28
N MET A 68 6.64 6.66 3.07
CA MET A 68 7.87 6.96 2.37
C MET A 68 8.63 8.07 3.07
N ASP A 69 7.90 8.95 3.72
CA ASP A 69 8.51 10.11 4.36
C ASP A 69 9.18 9.74 5.68
N ASP A 70 8.48 8.97 6.50
CA ASP A 70 9.00 8.59 7.80
C ASP A 70 8.35 7.30 8.25
N PRO A 71 8.87 6.17 7.80
CA PRO A 71 8.24 4.89 8.12
C PRO A 71 8.32 4.53 9.59
N LYS A 72 9.24 5.12 10.32
CA LYS A 72 9.45 4.72 11.71
C LYS A 72 8.37 5.21 12.65
N ARG A 73 7.57 6.17 12.22
CA ARG A 73 6.56 6.70 13.12
C ARG A 73 5.28 5.89 13.13
N PHE A 74 5.21 4.83 12.34
CA PHE A 74 4.01 4.03 12.26
C PHE A 74 4.02 2.88 13.25
N LEU A 75 2.84 2.40 13.58
CA LEU A 75 2.66 1.37 14.58
C LEU A 75 3.37 0.07 14.19
N SER A 76 4.15 -0.45 15.11
CA SER A 76 4.80 -1.74 14.89
C SER A 76 3.86 -2.85 15.29
N ILE A 77 3.76 -3.86 14.47
CA ILE A 77 2.97 -5.03 14.80
C ILE A 77 3.85 -6.19 15.24
N ASP A 78 5.12 -6.14 14.85
CA ASP A 78 6.11 -7.08 15.38
C ASP A 78 7.48 -6.48 15.13
N ASP A 79 8.53 -7.28 15.30
CA ASP A 79 9.90 -6.78 15.20
C ASP A 79 10.24 -6.20 13.85
N ARG A 80 9.56 -6.64 12.82
CA ARG A 80 9.94 -6.30 11.46
C ARG A 80 8.85 -5.59 10.66
N HIS A 81 7.63 -5.58 11.17
CA HIS A 81 6.50 -5.11 10.39
C HIS A 81 5.79 -3.97 11.09
N GLN A 82 5.28 -3.07 10.28
CA GLN A 82 4.52 -1.93 10.77
C GLN A 82 3.25 -1.83 9.95
N SER A 83 2.30 -1.06 10.43
CA SER A 83 1.05 -0.91 9.71
C SER A 83 0.57 0.53 9.70
N CYS A 84 -0.20 0.85 8.68
CA CYS A 84 -0.79 2.16 8.50
C CYS A 84 -2.22 1.98 8.02
N SER A 85 -3.14 2.70 8.64
CA SER A 85 -4.55 2.60 8.25
C SER A 85 -4.84 3.39 6.98
N VAL A 86 -5.77 2.87 6.20
CA VAL A 86 -6.26 3.58 5.02
C VAL A 86 -7.47 4.38 5.45
N ILE A 87 -7.43 5.70 5.27
CA ILE A 87 -8.50 6.57 5.74
C ILE A 87 -9.79 6.28 5.01
N LYS A 88 -10.87 6.15 5.77
CA LYS A 88 -12.22 5.94 5.25
C LYS A 88 -12.49 4.56 4.67
N PHE A 89 -11.51 3.68 4.76
CA PHE A 89 -11.69 2.32 4.28
C PHE A 89 -11.21 1.36 5.37
N PRO A 90 -11.83 0.21 5.49
CA PRO A 90 -11.46 -0.73 6.55
C PRO A 90 -10.26 -1.58 6.14
N PHE A 91 -9.17 -0.92 5.81
CA PHE A 91 -7.96 -1.59 5.36
C PHE A 91 -6.75 -1.06 6.09
N GLN A 92 -5.73 -1.88 6.17
CA GLN A 92 -4.45 -1.49 6.69
C GLN A 92 -3.36 -1.91 5.71
N ILE A 93 -2.35 -1.08 5.61
CA ILE A 93 -1.20 -1.38 4.79
C ILE A 93 -0.11 -1.87 5.73
N VAL A 94 0.29 -3.13 5.55
CA VAL A 94 1.35 -3.71 6.36
C VAL A 94 2.63 -3.67 5.56
N PHE A 95 3.69 -3.14 6.15
CA PHE A 95 4.94 -2.96 5.44
C PHE A 95 6.12 -3.25 6.35
N ARG A 96 7.27 -3.40 5.73
CA ARG A 96 8.52 -3.49 6.47
C ARG A 96 9.56 -2.65 5.75
N VAL A 97 10.57 -2.25 6.50
CA VAL A 97 11.63 -1.41 5.95
C VAL A 97 12.89 -2.24 5.82
N ASN A 98 13.44 -2.28 4.63
CA ASN A 98 14.70 -2.95 4.37
C ASN A 98 15.67 -1.91 3.83
N ASP A 99 16.66 -1.56 4.62
CA ASP A 99 17.64 -0.56 4.24
C ASP A 99 16.92 0.71 3.80
N ASP A 100 17.03 1.08 2.53
CA ASP A 100 16.39 2.28 2.04
C ASP A 100 15.14 1.96 1.24
N ARG A 101 14.57 0.79 1.47
CA ARG A 101 13.44 0.34 0.68
C ARG A 101 12.29 -0.07 1.59
N ILE A 102 11.10 0.30 1.20
CA ILE A 102 9.89 -0.09 1.94
C ILE A 102 9.18 -1.16 1.12
N VAL A 103 8.85 -2.27 1.76
CA VAL A 103 8.13 -3.33 1.08
C VAL A 103 6.75 -3.43 1.70
N VAL A 104 5.72 -3.17 0.90
CA VAL A 104 4.35 -3.36 1.34
C VAL A 104 4.03 -4.83 1.17
N ILE A 105 3.80 -5.52 2.28
CA ILE A 105 3.58 -6.96 2.23
C ILE A 105 2.11 -7.34 2.22
N ALA A 106 1.24 -6.42 2.57
CA ALA A 106 -0.18 -6.70 2.54
C ALA A 106 -1.02 -5.45 2.50
N VAL A 107 -2.15 -5.54 1.82
CA VAL A 107 -3.21 -4.57 1.90
C VAL A 107 -4.36 -5.33 2.54
N ALA A 108 -4.45 -5.27 3.86
CA ALA A 108 -5.25 -6.18 4.64
C ALA A 108 -6.57 -5.55 5.07
N HIS A 109 -7.65 -6.26 4.79
CA HIS A 109 -8.94 -5.85 5.32
C HIS A 109 -8.90 -5.96 6.84
N ALA A 110 -9.60 -5.05 7.53
CA ALA A 110 -9.59 -5.02 8.97
C ALA A 110 -10.05 -6.33 9.62
N LYS A 111 -10.81 -7.12 8.90
CA LYS A 111 -11.29 -8.39 9.44
C LYS A 111 -10.32 -9.54 9.29
N ARG A 112 -9.21 -9.31 8.60
CA ARG A 112 -8.23 -10.36 8.46
C ARG A 112 -7.53 -10.63 9.77
N ARG A 113 -7.10 -11.86 9.95
CA ARG A 113 -6.37 -12.22 11.15
C ARG A 113 -5.06 -11.46 11.20
N PRO A 114 -4.72 -10.87 12.35
CA PRO A 114 -3.46 -10.14 12.46
C PRO A 114 -2.29 -11.08 12.19
N GLY A 115 -1.32 -10.58 11.46
CA GLY A 115 -0.11 -11.34 11.22
C GLY A 115 -0.18 -12.38 10.12
N TYR A 116 -1.32 -12.52 9.47
CA TYR A 116 -1.47 -13.54 8.44
C TYR A 116 -0.45 -13.35 7.30
N CYS A 117 0.02 -12.15 7.12
CA CYS A 117 0.93 -11.84 6.02
C CYS A 117 2.39 -11.76 6.44
N CYS A 118 2.67 -11.93 7.71
CA CYS A 118 4.03 -11.67 8.18
C CYS A 118 5.06 -12.69 7.72
N GLY A 119 4.62 -13.78 7.15
CA GLY A 119 5.55 -14.74 6.59
C GLY A 119 5.95 -14.44 5.16
N ARG A 120 5.39 -13.40 4.58
CA ARG A 120 5.68 -13.07 3.18
C ARG A 120 7.06 -12.53 2.96
#